data_8f9d82f96b44d1196a5ce61ec45c070e
#
_entry.id   8f9d82f96b44d1196a5ce61ec45c070e
#
_cell.length_a   1.000
_cell.length_b   1.000
_cell.length_c   1.000
_cell.angle_alpha   90.00
_cell.angle_beta   90.00
_cell.angle_gamma   90.00
#
_symmetry.space_group_name_H-M   'P 1'
#
loop_
_entity.id
_entity.type
_entity.pdbx_description
1 polymer ?
#
loop_
_entity_poly.entity_id
_entity_poly.type
_entity_poly.pdbx_seq_one_letter_code
_entity_poly.pdbx_strand_id
1 'polypeptide(L)'
;MKINFSVNNSVNKDKLIIFIEKNCNFNFIEMDKAHKFNDLKLIVLKKDILQNELNKILQNPNNQNSQIFAHKSLQNKIPSNYNVIFYPTKISTFQKIVQKYQETNIFYKNIYLSQDSFLINSNNKKKIYVTEKEFEIIKVFFKNKIIKKDYIQEQILNLQKTVDTKSLDSHLTRIRNKFLTIDSGINISSVKNDSLEIKKLI
;
A
#
# COMPACT_ATOMS: atom_id res chain seq x y z
N MET A 1 9.63 0.12 9.79
CA MET A 1 8.15 0.03 9.83
C MET A 1 7.78 -1.42 9.55
N LYS A 2 6.99 -2.05 10.41
CA LYS A 2 6.51 -3.42 10.16
C LYS A 2 5.31 -3.37 9.22
N ILE A 3 5.25 -4.29 8.27
CA ILE A 3 4.09 -4.45 7.39
C ILE A 3 3.12 -5.40 8.05
N ASN A 4 1.86 -5.03 8.03
CA ASN A 4 0.79 -5.88 8.52
C ASN A 4 0.20 -6.67 7.35
N PHE A 5 0.03 -7.96 7.55
CA PHE A 5 -0.69 -8.83 6.63
C PHE A 5 -1.96 -9.30 7.27
N SER A 6 -3.08 -9.17 6.61
CA SER A 6 -4.30 -9.84 7.06
C SER A 6 -4.33 -11.28 6.58
N VAL A 7 -4.54 -12.20 7.50
CA VAL A 7 -4.53 -13.63 7.27
C VAL A 7 -5.91 -14.21 7.59
N ASN A 8 -6.37 -15.17 6.80
CA ASN A 8 -7.62 -15.87 7.07
C ASN A 8 -7.52 -16.67 8.38
N ASN A 9 -8.61 -16.73 9.14
CA ASN A 9 -8.70 -17.30 10.51
C ASN A 9 -8.20 -18.74 10.68
N SER A 10 -8.13 -19.53 9.60
CA SER A 10 -7.68 -20.93 9.65
C SER A 10 -6.17 -21.09 9.94
N VAL A 11 -5.43 -19.99 10.06
CA VAL A 11 -3.95 -20.02 10.11
C VAL A 11 -3.40 -19.56 11.45
N ASN A 12 -4.27 -19.24 12.42
CA ASN A 12 -3.86 -18.85 13.76
C ASN A 12 -2.92 -19.89 14.36
N LYS A 13 -1.66 -19.48 14.65
CA LYS A 13 -0.59 -20.29 15.27
C LYS A 13 0.09 -21.32 14.37
N ASP A 14 0.02 -21.20 13.06
CA ASP A 14 0.83 -22.05 12.18
C ASP A 14 2.33 -21.74 12.37
N LYS A 15 3.15 -22.77 12.55
CA LYS A 15 4.61 -22.64 12.68
C LYS A 15 5.24 -21.86 11.53
N LEU A 16 4.66 -21.94 10.34
CA LEU A 16 5.09 -21.21 9.15
C LEU A 16 4.89 -19.70 9.32
N ILE A 17 3.74 -19.26 9.84
CA ILE A 17 3.46 -17.83 10.09
C ILE A 17 4.42 -17.28 11.14
N ILE A 18 4.59 -18.00 12.24
CA ILE A 18 5.54 -17.62 13.29
C ILE A 18 6.96 -17.50 12.72
N PHE A 19 7.36 -18.41 11.84
CA PHE A 19 8.66 -18.38 11.19
C PHE A 19 8.80 -17.16 10.26
N ILE A 20 7.78 -16.84 9.47
CA ILE A 20 7.77 -15.68 8.57
C ILE A 20 7.80 -14.37 9.38
N GLU A 21 7.00 -14.25 10.45
CA GLU A 21 6.99 -13.08 11.33
C GLU A 21 8.37 -12.79 11.93
N LYS A 22 9.06 -13.83 12.41
CA LYS A 22 10.39 -13.70 13.01
C LYS A 22 11.46 -13.29 11.99
N ASN A 23 11.37 -13.78 10.77
CA ASN A 23 12.45 -13.62 9.77
C ASN A 23 12.21 -12.53 8.74
N CYS A 24 10.99 -12.01 8.61
CA CYS A 24 10.64 -11.07 7.55
C CYS A 24 10.16 -9.70 8.06
N ASN A 25 10.23 -9.46 9.35
CA ASN A 25 9.82 -8.19 9.97
C ASN A 25 8.35 -7.77 9.68
N PHE A 26 7.43 -8.74 9.72
CA PHE A 26 5.99 -8.56 9.53
C PHE A 26 5.20 -8.81 10.80
N ASN A 27 3.97 -8.31 10.80
CA ASN A 27 2.93 -8.75 11.72
C ASN A 27 1.80 -9.37 10.90
N PHE A 28 1.31 -10.52 11.33
CA PHE A 28 0.08 -11.10 10.82
C PHE A 28 -1.10 -10.67 11.70
N ILE A 29 -2.16 -10.20 11.06
CA ILE A 29 -3.39 -9.78 11.73
C ILE A 29 -4.52 -10.66 11.22
N GLU A 30 -5.36 -11.16 12.11
CA GLU A 30 -6.56 -11.91 11.71
C GLU A 30 -7.49 -11.03 10.87
N MET A 31 -8.08 -11.60 9.81
CA MET A 31 -8.92 -10.82 8.87
C MET A 31 -10.07 -10.12 9.57
N ASP A 32 -10.64 -10.70 10.63
CA ASP A 32 -11.75 -10.11 11.39
C ASP A 32 -11.33 -8.89 12.22
N LYS A 33 -10.03 -8.72 12.48
CA LYS A 33 -9.45 -7.60 13.22
C LYS A 33 -8.83 -6.54 12.30
N ALA A 34 -8.72 -6.83 11.00
CA ALA A 34 -7.98 -6.01 10.01
C ALA A 34 -8.78 -4.81 9.48
N HIS A 35 -9.88 -4.40 10.11
CA HIS A 35 -10.78 -3.36 9.58
C HIS A 35 -10.20 -1.94 9.47
N LYS A 36 -8.93 -1.71 9.83
CA LYS A 36 -8.38 -0.33 9.93
C LYS A 36 -7.08 -0.06 9.19
N PHE A 37 -6.46 -1.03 8.49
CA PHE A 37 -5.12 -0.82 7.94
C PHE A 37 -4.99 -1.21 6.47
N ASN A 38 -4.05 -0.54 5.78
CA ASN A 38 -3.58 -0.83 4.42
C ASN A 38 -2.77 -2.13 4.41
N ASP A 39 -3.40 -3.22 4.78
CA ASP A 39 -2.72 -4.49 4.89
C ASP A 39 -2.70 -5.18 3.54
N LEU A 40 -1.51 -5.65 3.14
CA LEU A 40 -1.44 -6.59 2.05
C LEU A 40 -2.23 -7.83 2.47
N LYS A 41 -3.29 -8.13 1.73
CA LYS A 41 -4.10 -9.30 2.01
C LYS A 41 -3.34 -10.54 1.57
N LEU A 42 -2.87 -11.32 2.54
CA LEU A 42 -2.23 -12.59 2.32
C LEU A 42 -3.21 -13.71 2.66
N ILE A 43 -3.54 -14.53 1.69
CA ILE A 43 -4.40 -15.69 1.89
C ILE A 43 -3.50 -16.93 1.95
N VAL A 44 -3.51 -17.64 3.08
CA VAL A 44 -2.75 -18.87 3.25
C VAL A 44 -3.65 -20.07 3.02
N LEU A 45 -3.29 -20.93 2.07
CA LEU A 45 -4.03 -22.13 1.71
C LEU A 45 -3.22 -23.36 2.10
N LYS A 46 -3.72 -24.14 3.05
CA LYS A 46 -3.09 -25.37 3.53
C LYS A 46 -3.32 -26.54 2.57
N LYS A 47 -2.51 -27.60 2.74
CA LYS A 47 -2.58 -28.83 1.93
C LYS A 47 -3.96 -29.49 1.96
N ASP A 48 -4.61 -29.44 3.10
CA ASP A 48 -5.85 -30.13 3.45
C ASP A 48 -7.11 -29.28 3.29
N ILE A 49 -7.00 -28.12 2.63
CA ILE A 49 -8.17 -27.26 2.37
C ILE A 49 -9.21 -28.01 1.55
N LEU A 50 -10.47 -27.93 1.98
CA LEU A 50 -11.58 -28.54 1.26
C LEU A 50 -11.82 -27.82 -0.06
N GLN A 51 -12.22 -28.56 -1.11
CA GLN A 51 -12.43 -28.00 -2.44
C GLN A 51 -13.50 -26.88 -2.44
N ASN A 52 -14.55 -27.05 -1.65
CA ASN A 52 -15.62 -26.06 -1.53
C ASN A 52 -15.13 -24.75 -0.88
N GLU A 53 -14.24 -24.84 0.10
CA GLU A 53 -13.63 -23.66 0.73
C GLU A 53 -12.66 -22.96 -0.23
N LEU A 54 -11.84 -23.73 -0.94
CA LEU A 54 -10.95 -23.20 -1.98
C LEU A 54 -11.76 -22.43 -3.02
N ASN A 55 -12.83 -23.00 -3.53
CA ASN A 55 -13.70 -22.33 -4.51
C ASN A 55 -14.31 -21.04 -3.96
N LYS A 56 -14.81 -21.03 -2.71
CA LYS A 56 -15.33 -19.82 -2.07
C LYS A 56 -14.27 -18.72 -1.95
N ILE A 57 -13.03 -19.07 -1.61
CA ILE A 57 -11.93 -18.12 -1.50
C ILE A 57 -11.57 -17.55 -2.88
N LEU A 58 -11.47 -18.40 -3.90
CA LEU A 58 -11.10 -17.97 -5.25
C LEU A 58 -12.21 -17.14 -5.91
N GLN A 59 -13.47 -17.50 -5.73
CA GLN A 59 -14.61 -16.78 -6.31
C GLN A 59 -14.92 -15.44 -5.63
N ASN A 60 -14.36 -15.18 -4.45
CA ASN A 60 -14.60 -13.91 -3.75
C ASN A 60 -13.88 -12.76 -4.47
N PRO A 61 -14.61 -11.78 -5.05
CA PRO A 61 -14.01 -10.68 -5.80
C PRO A 61 -13.04 -9.83 -4.97
N ASN A 62 -13.22 -9.78 -3.65
CA ASN A 62 -12.30 -9.09 -2.74
C ASN A 62 -10.92 -9.79 -2.63
N ASN A 63 -10.78 -11.00 -3.15
CA ASN A 63 -9.54 -11.76 -3.11
C ASN A 63 -8.74 -11.70 -4.42
N GLN A 64 -9.29 -11.15 -5.50
CA GLN A 64 -8.62 -11.10 -6.81
C GLN A 64 -7.26 -10.41 -6.78
N ASN A 65 -7.12 -9.36 -5.97
CA ASN A 65 -5.86 -8.62 -5.80
C ASN A 65 -5.06 -9.05 -4.57
N SER A 66 -5.41 -10.19 -3.97
CA SER A 66 -4.72 -10.71 -2.80
C SER A 66 -3.52 -11.54 -3.21
N GLN A 67 -2.46 -11.52 -2.37
CA GLN A 67 -1.35 -12.46 -2.52
C GLN A 67 -1.76 -13.80 -1.91
N ILE A 68 -1.75 -14.86 -2.70
CA ILE A 68 -2.05 -16.21 -2.21
C ILE A 68 -0.73 -16.92 -1.90
N PHE A 69 -0.66 -17.54 -0.73
CA PHE A 69 0.42 -18.42 -0.31
C PHE A 69 -0.15 -19.83 -0.12
N ALA A 70 0.07 -20.70 -1.10
CA ALA A 70 -0.59 -22.01 -1.18
C ALA A 70 0.39 -23.17 -1.05
N HIS A 71 -0.05 -24.28 -0.46
CA HIS A 71 0.74 -25.50 -0.50
C HIS A 71 0.89 -25.99 -1.95
N LYS A 72 2.08 -26.49 -2.31
CA LYS A 72 2.42 -26.92 -3.68
C LYS A 72 1.45 -27.97 -4.26
N SER A 73 0.82 -28.79 -3.42
CA SER A 73 -0.21 -29.76 -3.87
C SER A 73 -1.45 -29.11 -4.50
N LEU A 74 -1.65 -27.80 -4.31
CA LEU A 74 -2.78 -27.05 -4.85
C LEU A 74 -2.44 -26.37 -6.20
N GLN A 75 -1.25 -26.56 -6.73
CA GLN A 75 -0.77 -25.87 -7.93
C GLN A 75 -1.70 -26.04 -9.13
N ASN A 76 -2.23 -27.25 -9.34
CA ASN A 76 -3.14 -27.54 -10.45
C ASN A 76 -4.61 -27.17 -10.16
N LYS A 77 -4.91 -26.70 -8.94
CA LYS A 77 -6.27 -26.35 -8.50
C LYS A 77 -6.52 -24.84 -8.48
N ILE A 78 -5.47 -24.04 -8.59
CA ILE A 78 -5.55 -22.58 -8.54
C ILE A 78 -5.26 -22.03 -9.93
N PRO A 79 -6.19 -21.27 -10.53
CA PRO A 79 -6.00 -20.67 -11.85
C PRO A 79 -4.79 -19.73 -11.92
N SER A 80 -4.16 -19.63 -13.08
CA SER A 80 -2.94 -18.83 -13.29
C SER A 80 -3.13 -17.32 -13.22
N ASN A 81 -4.35 -16.84 -13.23
CA ASN A 81 -4.68 -15.41 -13.09
C ASN A 81 -4.57 -14.89 -11.64
N TYR A 82 -4.27 -15.76 -10.67
CA TYR A 82 -4.04 -15.35 -9.28
C TYR A 82 -2.55 -15.17 -9.00
N ASN A 83 -2.23 -14.20 -8.13
CA ASN A 83 -0.87 -14.01 -7.63
C ASN A 83 -0.56 -15.05 -6.54
N VAL A 84 0.07 -16.16 -6.92
CA VAL A 84 0.31 -17.29 -6.01
C VAL A 84 1.78 -17.55 -5.79
N ILE A 85 2.15 -17.79 -4.53
CA ILE A 85 3.44 -18.37 -4.14
C ILE A 85 3.16 -19.76 -3.59
N PHE A 86 3.78 -20.76 -4.17
CA PHE A 86 3.64 -22.12 -3.68
C PHE A 86 4.70 -22.45 -2.64
N TYR A 87 4.29 -23.00 -1.47
CA TYR A 87 5.22 -23.47 -0.44
C TYR A 87 5.26 -25.00 -0.38
N PRO A 88 6.34 -25.61 0.07
CA PRO A 88 7.55 -24.98 0.63
C PRO A 88 8.34 -24.20 -0.43
N THR A 89 8.83 -23.02 -0.06
CA THR A 89 9.67 -22.16 -0.90
C THR A 89 10.76 -21.49 -0.05
N LYS A 90 11.77 -20.91 -0.70
CA LYS A 90 12.81 -20.17 0.00
C LYS A 90 12.23 -18.89 0.62
N ILE A 91 12.62 -18.57 1.86
CA ILE A 91 12.20 -17.34 2.53
C ILE A 91 12.56 -16.09 1.72
N SER A 92 13.69 -16.12 0.99
CA SER A 92 14.11 -15.04 0.10
C SER A 92 13.12 -14.75 -1.02
N THR A 93 12.36 -15.75 -1.50
CA THR A 93 11.30 -15.55 -2.49
C THR A 93 10.15 -14.75 -1.90
N PHE A 94 9.77 -15.08 -0.67
CA PHE A 94 8.74 -14.33 0.06
C PHE A 94 9.19 -12.89 0.35
N GLN A 95 10.43 -12.72 0.82
CA GLN A 95 11.02 -11.40 1.07
C GLN A 95 11.02 -10.51 -0.18
N LYS A 96 11.39 -11.05 -1.37
CA LYS A 96 11.38 -10.30 -2.63
C LYS A 96 9.98 -9.80 -3.00
N ILE A 97 8.95 -10.60 -2.79
CA ILE A 97 7.57 -10.20 -3.11
C ILE A 97 7.12 -9.08 -2.18
N VAL A 98 7.43 -9.17 -0.92
CA VAL A 98 7.10 -8.12 0.05
C VAL A 98 7.87 -6.85 -0.25
N GLN A 99 9.15 -6.96 -0.55
CA GLN A 99 9.98 -5.82 -0.97
C GLN A 99 9.38 -5.16 -2.22
N LYS A 100 9.02 -5.93 -3.24
CA LYS A 100 8.34 -5.43 -4.42
C LYS A 100 7.04 -4.70 -4.06
N TYR A 101 6.22 -5.25 -3.15
CA TYR A 101 5.00 -4.59 -2.70
C TYR A 101 5.28 -3.28 -1.96
N GLN A 102 6.35 -3.22 -1.15
CA GLN A 102 6.80 -1.99 -0.48
C GLN A 102 7.28 -0.92 -1.46
N GLU A 103 7.96 -1.35 -2.51
CA GLU A 103 8.47 -0.47 -3.57
C GLU A 103 7.33 0.06 -4.46
N THR A 104 6.25 -0.73 -4.60
CA THR A 104 5.13 -0.40 -5.50
C THR A 104 4.11 0.54 -4.91
N ASN A 105 3.97 0.60 -3.58
CA ASN A 105 3.00 1.46 -2.92
C ASN A 105 3.67 2.29 -1.83
N ILE A 106 3.37 3.56 -1.80
CA ILE A 106 3.92 4.50 -0.83
C ILE A 106 2.79 4.94 0.11
N PHE A 107 2.96 4.65 1.40
CA PHE A 107 1.93 4.83 2.40
C PHE A 107 2.15 6.06 3.28
N TYR A 108 1.07 6.74 3.60
CA TYR A 108 1.01 7.75 4.63
C TYR A 108 -0.32 7.65 5.39
N LYS A 109 -0.27 7.16 6.64
CA LYS A 109 -1.47 6.88 7.48
C LYS A 109 -2.47 5.95 6.77
N ASN A 110 -3.70 6.45 6.56
CA ASN A 110 -4.80 5.71 5.92
C ASN A 110 -4.86 5.86 4.40
N ILE A 111 -3.89 6.50 3.79
CA ILE A 111 -3.82 6.66 2.33
C ILE A 111 -2.54 6.05 1.77
N TYR A 112 -2.62 5.64 0.53
CA TYR A 112 -1.44 5.18 -0.21
C TYR A 112 -1.51 5.62 -1.67
N LEU A 113 -0.33 5.73 -2.24
CA LEU A 113 -0.10 6.05 -3.63
C LEU A 113 0.30 4.76 -4.35
N SER A 114 -0.53 4.31 -5.30
CA SER A 114 -0.29 3.09 -6.09
C SER A 114 0.62 3.37 -7.28
N GLN A 115 1.28 2.34 -7.81
CA GLN A 115 2.07 2.45 -9.04
C GLN A 115 1.27 2.94 -10.25
N ASP A 116 -0.02 2.60 -10.31
CA ASP A 116 -0.91 3.02 -11.40
C ASP A 116 -1.36 4.47 -11.25
N SER A 117 -0.63 5.27 -10.46
CA SER A 117 -0.90 6.69 -10.22
C SER A 117 -2.28 6.95 -9.60
N PHE A 118 -2.77 6.06 -8.73
CA PHE A 118 -3.95 6.32 -7.93
C PHE A 118 -3.59 6.66 -6.49
N LEU A 119 -4.18 7.72 -5.98
CA LEU A 119 -4.23 8.02 -4.56
C LEU A 119 -5.47 7.35 -3.97
N ILE A 120 -5.29 6.51 -2.97
CA ILE A 120 -6.32 5.62 -2.43
C ILE A 120 -6.44 5.78 -0.93
N ASN A 121 -7.65 5.97 -0.43
CA ASN A 121 -7.97 5.91 0.98
C ASN A 121 -8.40 4.49 1.36
N SER A 122 -7.64 3.82 2.20
CA SER A 122 -7.89 2.45 2.61
C SER A 122 -9.14 2.26 3.46
N ASN A 123 -9.55 3.30 4.19
CA ASN A 123 -10.70 3.21 5.08
C ASN A 123 -12.03 3.12 4.32
N ASN A 124 -12.19 3.95 3.28
CA ASN A 124 -13.45 4.06 2.52
C ASN A 124 -13.34 3.54 1.07
N LYS A 125 -12.15 3.08 0.66
CA LYS A 125 -11.85 2.57 -0.69
C LYS A 125 -11.98 3.60 -1.81
N LYS A 126 -12.21 4.88 -1.51
CA LYS A 126 -12.21 5.93 -2.51
C LYS A 126 -10.83 6.06 -3.13
N LYS A 127 -10.81 6.23 -4.45
CA LYS A 127 -9.58 6.41 -5.21
C LYS A 127 -9.73 7.55 -6.21
N ILE A 128 -8.62 8.24 -6.49
CA ILE A 128 -8.54 9.30 -7.48
C ILE A 128 -7.22 9.21 -8.23
N TYR A 129 -7.25 9.45 -9.52
CA TYR A 129 -6.05 9.51 -10.35
C TYR A 129 -5.23 10.75 -10.04
N VAL A 130 -3.89 10.62 -10.01
CA VAL A 130 -2.94 11.73 -9.87
C VAL A 130 -2.03 11.78 -11.10
N THR A 131 -1.70 12.98 -11.55
CA THR A 131 -0.76 13.17 -12.64
C THR A 131 0.66 12.83 -12.19
N GLU A 132 1.59 12.65 -13.13
CA GLU A 132 2.99 12.32 -12.83
C GLU A 132 3.64 13.31 -11.85
N LYS A 133 3.46 14.62 -12.06
CA LYS A 133 4.00 15.66 -11.16
C LYS A 133 3.35 15.63 -9.77
N GLU A 134 2.05 15.43 -9.70
CA GLU A 134 1.34 15.28 -8.43
C GLU A 134 1.79 14.00 -7.70
N PHE A 135 2.00 12.89 -8.44
CA PHE A 135 2.54 11.65 -7.91
C PHE A 135 3.89 11.86 -7.22
N GLU A 136 4.86 12.49 -7.91
CA GLU A 136 6.18 12.73 -7.35
C GLU A 136 6.13 13.69 -6.15
N ILE A 137 5.29 14.72 -6.17
CA ILE A 137 5.09 15.62 -5.02
C ILE A 137 4.52 14.85 -3.83
N ILE A 138 3.46 14.07 -4.01
CA ILE A 138 2.84 13.28 -2.95
C ILE A 138 3.83 12.25 -2.39
N LYS A 139 4.56 11.57 -3.26
CA LYS A 139 5.59 10.59 -2.90
C LYS A 139 6.64 11.17 -1.96
N VAL A 140 7.11 12.38 -2.24
CA VAL A 140 8.11 13.06 -1.40
C VAL A 140 7.49 13.44 -0.05
N PHE A 141 6.24 13.91 0.00
CA PHE A 141 5.54 14.19 1.26
C PHE A 141 5.28 12.94 2.11
N PHE A 142 5.00 11.80 1.48
CA PHE A 142 4.80 10.55 2.23
C PHE A 142 6.09 10.01 2.84
N LYS A 143 7.23 10.32 2.24
CA LYS A 143 8.55 9.98 2.78
C LYS A 143 9.02 10.98 3.84
N ASN A 144 8.76 12.27 3.61
CA ASN A 144 9.27 13.37 4.42
C ASN A 144 8.11 14.29 4.82
N LYS A 145 7.77 14.34 6.10
CA LYS A 145 6.64 15.13 6.57
C LYS A 145 6.75 16.63 6.22
N ILE A 146 7.95 17.17 6.25
CA ILE A 146 8.25 18.59 6.00
C ILE A 146 9.22 18.67 4.84
N ILE A 147 8.93 19.57 3.88
CA ILE A 147 9.71 19.75 2.66
C ILE A 147 9.80 21.24 2.35
N LYS A 148 10.97 21.70 1.93
CA LYS A 148 11.16 23.07 1.42
C LYS A 148 10.47 23.25 0.08
N LYS A 149 9.85 24.39 -0.16
CA LYS A 149 9.20 24.71 -1.44
C LYS A 149 10.19 24.67 -2.60
N ASP A 150 11.38 25.24 -2.40
CA ASP A 150 12.46 25.25 -3.40
C ASP A 150 12.78 23.83 -3.89
N TYR A 151 12.83 22.86 -2.97
CA TYR A 151 13.09 21.46 -3.35
C TYR A 151 12.05 20.92 -4.34
N ILE A 152 10.77 21.20 -4.10
CA ILE A 152 9.69 20.75 -5.00
C ILE A 152 9.79 21.47 -6.33
N GLN A 153 10.05 22.76 -6.32
CA GLN A 153 10.17 23.58 -7.54
C GLN A 153 11.34 23.13 -8.40
N GLU A 154 12.53 22.98 -7.82
CA GLU A 154 13.74 22.63 -8.56
C GLU A 154 13.79 21.16 -8.96
N GLN A 155 13.55 20.26 -8.00
CA GLN A 155 13.81 18.82 -8.19
C GLN A 155 12.63 18.06 -8.80
N ILE A 156 11.40 18.58 -8.65
CA ILE A 156 10.21 17.88 -9.15
C ILE A 156 9.59 18.61 -10.32
N LEU A 157 9.43 19.93 -10.21
CA LEU A 157 8.80 20.72 -11.26
C LEU A 157 9.79 21.20 -12.32
N ASN A 158 11.10 21.09 -12.06
CA ASN A 158 12.19 21.57 -12.93
C ASN A 158 12.10 23.07 -13.22
N LEU A 159 11.66 23.87 -12.25
CA LEU A 159 11.53 25.31 -12.35
C LEU A 159 12.78 25.99 -11.80
N GLN A 160 13.24 27.05 -12.45
CA GLN A 160 14.31 27.88 -11.91
C GLN A 160 13.81 28.73 -10.72
N LYS A 161 14.68 29.02 -9.75
CA LYS A 161 14.35 29.80 -8.52
C LYS A 161 13.65 31.12 -8.75
N THR A 162 13.86 31.75 -9.89
CA THR A 162 13.33 33.05 -10.26
C THR A 162 11.95 32.99 -10.92
N VAL A 163 11.46 31.81 -11.24
CA VAL A 163 10.21 31.61 -11.98
C VAL A 163 9.11 31.11 -11.04
N ASP A 164 8.13 31.96 -10.97
CA ASP A 164 6.74 31.85 -10.51
C ASP A 164 6.34 30.68 -9.55
N THR A 165 6.13 31.06 -8.30
CA THR A 165 5.50 30.25 -7.25
C THR A 165 4.08 29.76 -7.61
N LYS A 166 3.41 30.39 -8.57
CA LYS A 166 2.04 30.05 -9.00
C LYS A 166 1.92 28.62 -9.53
N SER A 167 2.95 28.06 -10.17
CA SER A 167 2.93 26.68 -10.65
C SER A 167 2.88 25.69 -9.50
N LEU A 168 3.71 25.87 -8.46
CA LEU A 168 3.69 25.04 -7.26
C LEU A 168 2.34 25.13 -6.54
N ASP A 169 1.82 26.35 -6.35
CA ASP A 169 0.54 26.55 -5.66
C ASP A 169 -0.62 25.90 -6.41
N SER A 170 -0.60 25.90 -7.74
CA SER A 170 -1.57 25.21 -8.57
C SER A 170 -1.54 23.68 -8.37
N HIS A 171 -0.34 23.09 -8.32
CA HIS A 171 -0.19 21.66 -8.02
C HIS A 171 -0.64 21.32 -6.59
N LEU A 172 -0.26 22.13 -5.60
CA LEU A 172 -0.67 21.93 -4.21
C LEU A 172 -2.18 22.03 -4.04
N THR A 173 -2.82 22.98 -4.72
CA THR A 173 -4.28 23.14 -4.69
C THR A 173 -4.98 21.89 -5.26
N ARG A 174 -4.51 21.36 -6.40
CA ARG A 174 -5.05 20.14 -6.98
C ARG A 174 -4.86 18.92 -6.06
N ILE A 175 -3.69 18.79 -5.45
CA ILE A 175 -3.41 17.70 -4.49
C ILE A 175 -4.31 17.81 -3.26
N ARG A 176 -4.49 19.01 -2.68
CA ARG A 176 -5.40 19.22 -1.56
C ARG A 176 -6.84 18.83 -1.91
N ASN A 177 -7.32 19.23 -3.08
CA ASN A 177 -8.65 18.86 -3.56
C ASN A 177 -8.77 17.34 -3.72
N LYS A 178 -7.74 16.64 -4.20
CA LYS A 178 -7.74 15.18 -4.30
C LYS A 178 -7.77 14.51 -2.93
N PHE A 179 -7.05 15.03 -1.94
CA PHE A 179 -7.14 14.55 -0.56
C PHE A 179 -8.55 14.72 0.02
N LEU A 180 -9.22 15.83 -0.28
CA LEU A 180 -10.61 16.06 0.13
C LEU A 180 -11.57 15.08 -0.58
N THR A 181 -11.44 14.89 -1.88
CA THR A 181 -12.30 14.00 -2.67
C THR A 181 -12.31 12.55 -2.16
N ILE A 182 -11.19 12.07 -1.65
CA ILE A 182 -11.10 10.72 -1.09
C ILE A 182 -11.36 10.67 0.42
N ASP A 183 -11.79 11.77 1.04
CA ASP A 183 -12.01 11.90 2.49
C ASP A 183 -10.80 11.45 3.32
N SER A 184 -9.61 11.85 2.91
CA SER A 184 -8.37 11.37 3.53
C SER A 184 -8.17 11.89 4.96
N GLY A 185 -8.78 13.02 5.31
CA GLY A 185 -8.49 13.77 6.54
C GLY A 185 -7.06 14.30 6.60
N ILE A 186 -6.41 14.50 5.43
CA ILE A 186 -5.02 14.96 5.32
C ILE A 186 -4.97 16.27 4.54
N ASN A 187 -4.05 17.14 4.92
CA ASN A 187 -3.80 18.40 4.21
C ASN A 187 -2.30 18.72 4.14
N ILE A 188 -1.93 19.55 3.17
CA ILE A 188 -0.60 20.15 3.05
C ILE A 188 -0.73 21.62 3.38
N SER A 189 0.00 22.10 4.38
CA SER A 189 -0.01 23.50 4.81
C SER A 189 1.39 24.10 4.80
N SER A 190 1.47 25.41 4.59
CA SER A 190 2.72 26.15 4.75
C SER A 190 3.09 26.24 6.24
N VAL A 191 4.38 26.10 6.52
CA VAL A 191 4.98 26.27 7.84
C VAL A 191 6.15 27.26 7.76
N LYS A 192 6.81 27.54 8.88
CA LYS A 192 7.96 28.48 8.91
C LYS A 192 9.08 28.04 7.95
N ASN A 193 9.96 28.98 7.60
CA ASN A 193 11.16 28.78 6.77
C ASN A 193 10.84 28.26 5.35
N ASP A 194 9.82 28.81 4.74
CA ASP A 194 9.40 28.50 3.36
C ASP A 194 9.25 27.01 3.09
N SER A 195 8.69 26.30 4.06
CA SER A 195 8.47 24.88 4.04
C SER A 195 6.98 24.53 4.02
N LEU A 196 6.69 23.33 3.55
CA LEU A 196 5.36 22.73 3.51
C LEU A 196 5.33 21.49 4.39
N GLU A 197 4.24 21.28 5.10
CA GLU A 197 4.03 20.12 5.97
C GLU A 197 2.77 19.37 5.58
N ILE A 198 2.87 18.04 5.48
CA ILE A 198 1.71 17.16 5.37
C ILE A 198 1.25 16.72 6.77
N LYS A 199 -0.02 16.97 7.09
CA LYS A 199 -0.59 16.64 8.40
C LYS A 199 -2.02 16.13 8.30
N LYS A 200 -2.47 15.42 9.34
CA LYS A 200 -3.88 15.06 9.49
C LYS A 200 -4.65 16.30 9.96
N LEU A 201 -5.80 16.53 9.36
CA LEU A 201 -6.80 17.45 9.91
C LEU A 201 -7.43 16.76 11.15
N ILE A 202 -7.52 17.50 12.23
CA ILE A 202 -8.13 17.03 13.49
C ILE A 202 -9.64 17.01 13.34
#